data_a1ac76d129f487b15f264ac244ce7032
#
_entry.id   a1ac76d129f487b15f264ac244ce7032
#
_cell.length_a   1.000
_cell.length_b   1.000
_cell.length_c   1.000
_cell.angle_alpha   90.00
_cell.angle_beta   90.00
_cell.angle_gamma   90.00
#
_symmetry.space_group_name_H-M   'P 1'
#
loop_
_entity.id
_entity.type
_entity.pdbx_description
1 polymer ?
#
loop_
_entity_poly.entity_id
_entity_poly.type
_entity_poly.pdbx_seq_one_letter_code
_entity_poly.pdbx_strand_id
1 'polypeptide(L)'
;MTNAVIATSHASLASGVYSAVKMIAGEFENLVIQEFKENDNLDDFDKKLKENYKSLKDYENVIVLADLAGGTPFNRSVMTLGDYKNVRVIAGLNFASLYQALNSSGNLDDCVEEIINTGKESIIAFENEIESDNDDFDDGI
;
A
#
# COMPACT_ATOMS: atom_id res chain seq x y z
N MET A 1 12.31 12.96 -4.09
CA MET A 1 12.43 11.57 -3.58
C MET A 1 11.05 11.01 -3.27
N THR A 2 10.78 9.80 -3.71
CA THR A 2 9.52 9.13 -3.39
C THR A 2 9.46 8.75 -1.92
N ASN A 3 8.24 8.60 -1.40
CA ASN A 3 8.02 8.09 -0.06
C ASN A 3 8.38 6.60 0.00
N ALA A 4 8.72 6.12 1.18
CA ALA A 4 8.82 4.69 1.41
C ALA A 4 7.44 4.12 1.75
N VAL A 5 7.25 2.85 1.49
CA VAL A 5 5.98 2.16 1.75
C VAL A 5 6.26 0.88 2.53
N ILE A 6 5.47 0.67 3.58
CA ILE A 6 5.36 -0.63 4.24
C ILE A 6 4.00 -1.18 3.83
N ALA A 7 3.99 -2.22 3.01
CA ALA A 7 2.76 -2.92 2.64
C ALA A 7 2.56 -4.06 3.64
N THR A 8 1.44 -4.07 4.32
CA THR A 8 1.17 -5.05 5.37
C THR A 8 -0.23 -5.65 5.20
N SER A 9 -0.34 -6.93 5.48
CA SER A 9 -1.60 -7.65 5.26
C SER A 9 -1.70 -8.90 6.09
N HIS A 10 -2.90 -9.44 6.15
CA HIS A 10 -3.11 -10.82 6.55
C HIS A 10 -2.55 -11.73 5.45
N ALA A 11 -1.93 -12.83 5.86
CA ALA A 11 -1.41 -13.86 4.97
C ALA A 11 -0.57 -13.25 3.83
N SER A 12 -0.71 -13.74 2.63
CA SER A 12 0.15 -13.40 1.50
C SER A 12 -0.44 -12.32 0.58
N LEU A 13 -1.41 -11.56 1.06
CA LEU A 13 -2.05 -10.54 0.20
C LEU A 13 -1.07 -9.46 -0.23
N ALA A 14 -0.27 -8.94 0.68
CA ALA A 14 0.66 -7.85 0.35
C ALA A 14 1.67 -8.28 -0.70
N SER A 15 2.31 -9.44 -0.51
CA SER A 15 3.27 -9.94 -1.51
C SER A 15 2.58 -10.31 -2.83
N GLY A 16 1.34 -10.79 -2.77
CA GLY A 16 0.55 -11.09 -3.97
C GLY A 16 0.26 -9.84 -4.78
N VAL A 17 -0.21 -8.78 -4.12
CA VAL A 17 -0.46 -7.49 -4.81
C VAL A 17 0.83 -6.94 -5.40
N TYR A 18 1.92 -6.98 -4.63
CA TYR A 18 3.19 -6.49 -5.16
C TYR A 18 3.69 -7.32 -6.33
N SER A 19 3.44 -8.62 -6.34
CA SER A 19 3.85 -9.46 -7.47
C SER A 19 3.22 -8.98 -8.78
N ALA A 20 1.98 -8.51 -8.73
CA ALA A 20 1.30 -7.93 -9.89
C ALA A 20 1.90 -6.57 -10.27
N VAL A 21 2.15 -5.71 -9.28
CA VAL A 21 2.79 -4.41 -9.52
C VAL A 21 4.17 -4.61 -10.16
N LYS A 22 4.95 -5.54 -9.62
CA LYS A 22 6.28 -5.84 -10.12
C LYS A 22 6.25 -6.34 -11.55
N MET A 23 5.29 -7.17 -11.89
CA MET A 23 5.14 -7.69 -13.24
C MET A 23 4.89 -6.58 -14.26
N ILE A 24 4.12 -5.57 -13.90
CA ILE A 24 3.71 -4.48 -14.80
C ILE A 24 4.70 -3.33 -14.79
N ALA A 25 5.19 -2.95 -13.62
CA ALA A 25 5.96 -1.72 -13.42
C ALA A 25 7.43 -1.94 -13.01
N GLY A 26 7.83 -3.18 -12.76
CA GLY A 26 9.19 -3.48 -12.31
C GLY A 26 9.34 -3.38 -10.79
N GLU A 27 10.57 -3.55 -10.31
CA GLU A 27 10.87 -3.54 -8.89
C GLU A 27 10.91 -2.13 -8.31
N PHE A 28 10.53 -2.02 -7.05
CA PHE A 28 10.59 -0.78 -6.28
C PHE A 28 11.50 -0.98 -5.07
N GLU A 29 12.48 -0.10 -4.91
CA GLU A 29 13.43 -0.14 -3.79
C GLU A 29 12.85 0.44 -2.50
N ASN A 30 11.82 1.26 -2.62
CA ASN A 30 11.20 1.98 -1.51
C ASN A 30 10.07 1.20 -0.83
N LEU A 31 10.09 -0.12 -0.92
CA LEU A 31 9.03 -0.98 -0.39
C LEU A 31 9.59 -2.02 0.57
N VAL A 32 8.88 -2.17 1.68
CA VAL A 32 9.05 -3.30 2.61
C VAL A 32 7.69 -3.98 2.75
N ILE A 33 7.67 -5.29 2.72
CA ILE A 33 6.46 -6.08 2.91
C ILE A 33 6.50 -6.75 4.27
N GLN A 34 5.42 -6.62 5.03
CA GLN A 34 5.27 -7.31 6.31
C GLN A 34 3.91 -7.95 6.39
N GLU A 35 3.89 -9.28 6.50
CA GLU A 35 2.65 -10.05 6.49
C GLU A 35 2.40 -10.67 7.85
N PHE A 36 1.12 -10.73 8.23
CA PHE A 36 0.67 -11.36 9.47
C PHE A 36 0.14 -12.75 9.13
N LYS A 37 0.86 -13.76 9.56
CA LYS A 37 0.53 -15.17 9.29
C LYS A 37 -0.22 -15.78 10.44
N GLU A 38 -0.88 -16.92 10.20
CA GLU A 38 -1.48 -17.71 11.27
C GLU A 38 -0.42 -18.03 12.31
N ASN A 39 -0.81 -17.95 13.57
CA ASN A 39 0.06 -18.20 14.73
C ASN A 39 1.16 -17.17 14.96
N ASP A 40 1.17 -16.06 14.21
CA ASP A 40 2.10 -14.99 14.50
C ASP A 40 1.74 -14.31 15.82
N ASN A 41 2.77 -13.88 16.52
CA ASN A 41 2.65 -13.20 17.81
C ASN A 41 2.57 -11.69 17.58
N LEU A 42 1.66 -11.01 18.31
CA LEU A 42 1.48 -9.56 18.15
C LEU A 42 2.73 -8.77 18.53
N ASP A 43 3.40 -9.17 19.61
CA ASP A 43 4.61 -8.46 20.05
C ASP A 43 5.74 -8.58 19.02
N ASP A 44 5.89 -9.76 18.44
CA ASP A 44 6.88 -9.97 17.38
C ASP A 44 6.53 -9.16 16.13
N PHE A 45 5.25 -9.08 15.78
CA PHE A 45 4.78 -8.28 14.68
C PHE A 45 5.12 -6.80 14.89
N ASP A 46 4.86 -6.27 16.08
CA ASP A 46 5.17 -4.89 16.43
C ASP A 46 6.67 -4.61 16.35
N LYS A 47 7.47 -5.53 16.88
CA LYS A 47 8.92 -5.42 16.83
C LYS A 47 9.42 -5.35 15.39
N LYS A 48 8.86 -6.20 14.52
CA LYS A 48 9.21 -6.21 13.12
C LYS A 48 8.80 -4.91 12.41
N LEU A 49 7.64 -4.36 12.76
CA LEU A 49 7.22 -3.05 12.24
C LEU A 49 8.23 -1.97 12.57
N LYS A 50 8.71 -1.95 13.80
CA LYS A 50 9.72 -0.98 14.22
C LYS A 50 11.03 -1.16 13.49
N GLU A 51 11.47 -2.40 13.30
CA GLU A 51 12.68 -2.71 12.55
C GLU A 51 12.55 -2.28 11.08
N ASN A 52 11.40 -2.56 10.46
CA ASN A 52 11.13 -2.17 9.08
C ASN A 52 11.10 -0.65 8.93
N TYR A 53 10.47 0.04 9.88
CA TYR A 53 10.46 1.50 9.89
C TYR A 53 11.89 2.06 9.96
N LYS A 54 12.71 1.53 10.85
CA LYS A 54 14.11 1.95 10.99
C LYS A 54 14.93 1.69 9.72
N SER A 55 14.62 0.61 9.01
CA SER A 55 15.33 0.29 7.77
C SER A 55 15.06 1.32 6.67
N LEU A 56 14.01 2.11 6.81
CA LEU A 56 13.60 3.13 5.85
C LEU A 56 14.03 4.54 6.25
N LYS A 57 14.99 4.65 7.14
CA LYS A 57 15.43 5.94 7.71
C LYS A 57 15.96 6.94 6.68
N ASP A 58 16.41 6.45 5.53
CA ASP A 58 16.92 7.33 4.47
C ASP A 58 15.79 8.00 3.67
N TYR A 59 14.55 7.57 3.87
CA TYR A 59 13.37 8.20 3.28
C TYR A 59 12.77 9.20 4.25
N GLU A 60 12.32 10.32 3.72
CA GLU A 60 11.73 11.37 4.54
C GLU A 60 10.41 10.92 5.16
N ASN A 61 9.58 10.24 4.38
CA ASN A 61 8.24 9.85 4.80
C ASN A 61 7.99 8.37 4.53
N VAL A 62 7.12 7.78 5.36
CA VAL A 62 6.72 6.38 5.24
C VAL A 62 5.20 6.29 5.20
N ILE A 63 4.68 5.59 4.21
CA ILE A 63 3.26 5.26 4.11
C ILE A 63 3.12 3.78 4.44
N VAL A 64 2.32 3.48 5.46
CA VAL A 64 1.93 2.11 5.76
C VAL A 64 0.61 1.86 5.06
N LEU A 65 0.58 0.87 4.19
CA LEU A 65 -0.61 0.51 3.43
C LEU A 65 -1.04 -0.90 3.83
N ALA A 66 -2.17 -0.97 4.53
CA ALA A 66 -2.70 -2.21 5.07
C ALA A 66 -3.90 -2.70 4.26
N ASP A 67 -4.22 -3.97 4.39
CA ASP A 67 -5.30 -4.59 3.63
C ASP A 67 -6.69 -4.21 4.15
N LEU A 68 -6.89 -4.25 5.47
CA LEU A 68 -8.22 -4.17 6.07
C LEU A 68 -8.25 -3.20 7.24
N ALA A 69 -9.10 -2.18 7.15
CA ALA A 69 -9.31 -1.26 8.28
C ALA A 69 -9.86 -2.05 9.49
N GLY A 70 -9.23 -1.86 10.63
CA GLY A 70 -9.60 -2.57 11.85
C GLY A 70 -9.01 -3.99 11.97
N GLY A 71 -8.33 -4.47 10.95
CA GLY A 71 -7.61 -5.74 11.04
C GLY A 71 -6.30 -5.62 11.82
N THR A 72 -5.70 -6.74 12.18
CA THR A 72 -4.47 -6.75 12.98
C THR A 72 -3.33 -5.96 12.32
N PRO A 73 -3.01 -6.15 11.04
CA PRO A 73 -1.92 -5.37 10.42
C PRO A 73 -2.16 -3.86 10.50
N PHE A 74 -3.39 -3.42 10.26
CA PHE A 74 -3.73 -2.00 10.35
C PHE A 74 -3.63 -1.49 11.78
N ASN A 75 -4.30 -2.16 12.71
CA ASN A 75 -4.36 -1.71 14.11
C ASN A 75 -2.98 -1.68 14.75
N ARG A 76 -2.17 -2.72 14.53
CA ARG A 76 -0.80 -2.75 15.08
C ARG A 76 0.08 -1.67 14.46
N SER A 77 -0.12 -1.36 13.20
CA SER A 77 0.61 -0.26 12.53
C SER A 77 0.25 1.09 13.13
N VAL A 78 -1.04 1.35 13.39
CA VAL A 78 -1.49 2.58 14.05
C VAL A 78 -0.88 2.70 15.44
N MET A 79 -0.95 1.63 16.24
CA MET A 79 -0.44 1.62 17.62
C MET A 79 1.07 1.79 17.69
N THR A 80 1.78 1.21 16.75
CA THR A 80 3.25 1.15 16.77
C THR A 80 3.89 2.35 16.09
N LEU A 81 3.34 2.81 14.98
CA LEU A 81 3.96 3.83 14.12
C LEU A 81 3.10 5.08 13.93
N GLY A 82 1.84 5.07 14.34
CA GLY A 82 0.90 6.14 14.02
C GLY A 82 1.24 7.50 14.59
N ASP A 83 2.01 7.55 15.66
CA ASP A 83 2.38 8.82 16.32
C ASP A 83 3.57 9.52 15.65
N TYR A 84 4.29 8.84 14.76
CA TYR A 84 5.38 9.50 14.04
C TYR A 84 4.83 10.48 13.02
N LYS A 85 5.37 11.69 13.03
CA LYS A 85 4.90 12.78 12.15
C LYS A 85 5.08 12.48 10.67
N ASN A 86 6.07 11.66 10.34
CA ASN A 86 6.40 11.30 8.97
C ASN A 86 5.76 9.98 8.53
N VAL A 87 4.77 9.49 9.27
CA VAL A 87 4.07 8.24 8.94
C VAL A 87 2.58 8.53 8.73
N ARG A 88 2.01 7.86 7.73
CA ARG A 88 0.55 7.78 7.57
C ARG A 88 0.18 6.32 7.37
N VAL A 89 -0.90 5.90 8.01
CA VAL A 89 -1.40 4.51 7.92
C VAL A 89 -2.71 4.53 7.16
N ILE A 90 -2.75 3.80 6.06
CA ILE A 90 -3.90 3.74 5.15
C ILE A 90 -4.33 2.28 5.04
N ALA A 91 -5.65 2.04 5.01
CA ALA A 91 -6.22 0.72 4.72
C ALA A 91 -6.78 0.70 3.30
N GLY A 92 -6.91 -0.49 2.74
CA GLY A 92 -7.46 -0.66 1.40
C GLY A 92 -6.41 -0.99 0.35
N LEU A 93 -5.40 -1.78 0.74
CA LEU A 93 -4.37 -2.24 -0.17
C LEU A 93 -4.98 -2.95 -1.37
N ASN A 94 -4.76 -2.40 -2.54
CA ASN A 94 -5.04 -3.03 -3.83
C ASN A 94 -3.94 -2.60 -4.81
N PHE A 95 -4.01 -3.06 -6.06
CA PHE A 95 -2.99 -2.73 -7.04
C PHE A 95 -2.81 -1.22 -7.19
N ALA A 96 -3.92 -0.51 -7.41
CA ALA A 96 -3.87 0.92 -7.70
C ALA A 96 -3.35 1.73 -6.51
N SER A 97 -3.81 1.42 -5.30
CA SER A 97 -3.35 2.14 -4.11
C SER A 97 -1.87 1.89 -3.84
N LEU A 98 -1.40 0.66 -4.01
CA LEU A 98 0.02 0.35 -3.82
C LEU A 98 0.88 1.05 -4.86
N TYR A 99 0.50 0.97 -6.12
CA TYR A 99 1.25 1.62 -7.20
C TYR A 99 1.33 3.15 -6.97
N GLN A 100 0.20 3.77 -6.61
CA GLN A 100 0.17 5.20 -6.31
C GLN A 100 1.08 5.54 -5.12
N ALA A 101 1.03 4.76 -4.05
CA ALA A 101 1.86 4.98 -2.87
C ALA A 101 3.36 4.89 -3.20
N LEU A 102 3.75 3.90 -3.97
CA LEU A 102 5.14 3.68 -4.36
C LEU A 102 5.71 4.82 -5.20
N ASN A 103 4.87 5.54 -5.93
CA ASN A 103 5.28 6.66 -6.77
C ASN A 103 4.98 8.02 -6.13
N SER A 104 4.46 8.04 -4.91
CA SER A 104 4.08 9.28 -4.24
C SER A 104 5.30 10.04 -3.72
N SER A 105 5.18 11.37 -3.71
CA SER A 105 6.21 12.25 -3.16
C SER A 105 5.56 13.56 -2.73
N GLY A 106 6.25 14.33 -1.91
CA GLY A 106 5.77 15.64 -1.48
C GLY A 106 4.96 15.58 -0.20
N ASN A 107 3.97 16.46 -0.09
CA ASN A 107 3.17 16.60 1.13
C ASN A 107 2.42 15.31 1.44
N LEU A 108 2.58 14.81 2.68
CA LEU A 108 1.98 13.54 3.08
C LEU A 108 0.46 13.54 3.02
N ASP A 109 -0.19 14.60 3.44
CA ASP A 109 -1.65 14.65 3.46
C ASP A 109 -2.21 14.62 2.04
N ASP A 110 -1.55 15.29 1.10
CA ASP A 110 -1.90 15.23 -0.32
C ASP A 110 -1.68 13.81 -0.87
N CYS A 111 -0.58 13.18 -0.50
CA CYS A 111 -0.30 11.80 -0.90
C CYS A 111 -1.38 10.84 -0.42
N VAL A 112 -1.80 10.96 0.84
CA VAL A 112 -2.87 10.14 1.42
C VAL A 112 -4.15 10.27 0.61
N GLU A 113 -4.54 11.51 0.30
CA GLU A 113 -5.75 11.77 -0.48
C GLU A 113 -5.66 11.13 -1.88
N GLU A 114 -4.54 11.30 -2.56
CA GLU A 114 -4.34 10.72 -3.88
C GLU A 114 -4.36 9.19 -3.86
N ILE A 115 -3.72 8.58 -2.87
CA ILE A 115 -3.69 7.13 -2.73
C ILE A 115 -5.10 6.58 -2.51
N ILE A 116 -5.85 7.19 -1.60
CA ILE A 116 -7.22 6.76 -1.31
C ILE A 116 -8.09 6.91 -2.56
N ASN A 117 -8.03 8.06 -3.22
CA ASN A 117 -8.85 8.31 -4.41
C ASN A 117 -8.50 7.35 -5.54
N THR A 118 -7.23 7.15 -5.82
CA THR A 118 -6.77 6.22 -6.85
C THR A 118 -7.23 4.79 -6.55
N GLY A 119 -7.10 4.36 -5.30
CA GLY A 119 -7.56 3.04 -4.90
C GLY A 119 -9.06 2.85 -5.06
N LYS A 120 -9.85 3.84 -4.64
CA LYS A 120 -11.32 3.81 -4.75
C LYS A 120 -11.77 3.81 -6.21
N GLU A 121 -11.19 4.66 -7.03
CA GLU A 121 -11.56 4.81 -8.44
C GLU A 121 -11.20 3.58 -9.28
N SER A 122 -10.30 2.74 -8.79
CA SER A 122 -9.90 1.52 -9.50
C SER A 122 -10.95 0.40 -9.41
N ILE A 123 -11.93 0.54 -8.52
CA ILE A 123 -12.99 -0.44 -8.35
C ILE A 123 -14.15 -0.02 -9.25
N ILE A 124 -14.27 -0.68 -10.39
CA ILE A 124 -15.27 -0.33 -11.40
C ILE A 124 -16.00 -1.57 -11.88
N ALA A 125 -17.18 -1.36 -12.44
CA ALA A 125 -17.94 -2.39 -13.14
C ALA A 125 -17.84 -2.14 -14.65
N PHE A 126 -17.77 -3.22 -15.42
CA PHE A 126 -17.82 -3.11 -16.87
C PHE A 126 -19.24 -2.69 -17.29
N GLU A 127 -19.34 -1.67 -18.15
CA GLU A 127 -20.59 -1.24 -18.74
C GLU A 127 -20.51 -1.44 -20.25
N ASN A 128 -21.48 -2.22 -20.77
CA ASN A 128 -21.55 -2.46 -22.19
C ASN A 128 -22.42 -1.40 -22.85
N GLU A 129 -21.83 -0.26 -23.17
CA GLU A 129 -22.51 0.80 -23.88
C GLU A 129 -22.14 0.76 -25.35
N ILE A 130 -23.17 0.63 -26.19
CA ILE A 130 -22.99 0.53 -27.63
C ILE A 130 -22.40 1.78 -28.24
N GLU A 131 -22.62 2.93 -27.60
CA GLU A 131 -22.23 4.24 -28.11
C GLU A 131 -20.84 4.67 -27.66
N SER A 132 -20.23 3.92 -26.76
CA SER A 132 -18.90 4.30 -26.29
C SER A 132 -17.85 3.84 -27.28
N ASP A 133 -16.90 4.70 -27.56
CA ASP A 133 -15.68 4.34 -28.22
C ASP A 133 -14.87 3.47 -27.28
N ASN A 134 -14.87 2.20 -27.49
CA ASN A 134 -14.23 1.25 -26.60
C ASN A 134 -12.75 1.02 -26.92
N ASP A 135 -12.11 1.97 -27.55
CA ASP A 135 -10.71 1.86 -27.92
C ASP A 135 -9.80 1.67 -26.72
N ASP A 136 -10.25 2.11 -25.57
CA ASP A 136 -9.48 2.03 -24.34
C ASP A 136 -9.30 0.60 -23.82
N PHE A 137 -10.07 -0.35 -24.33
CA PHE A 137 -9.97 -1.75 -23.91
C PHE A 137 -9.00 -2.57 -24.75
N ASP A 138 -8.47 -2.00 -25.78
CA ASP A 138 -7.62 -2.74 -26.72
C ASP A 138 -6.23 -3.00 -26.16
N ASP A 139 -5.81 -2.21 -25.19
CA ASP A 139 -4.46 -2.24 -24.67
C ASP A 139 -4.37 -2.98 -23.34
N GLY A 140 -5.08 -4.06 -23.21
CA GLY A 140 -5.02 -4.88 -22.01
C GLY A 140 -3.59 -5.20 -21.62
N ILE A 141 -3.31 -5.03 -20.38
CA ILE A 141 -2.00 -5.32 -19.81
C ILE A 141 -1.90 -6.78 -19.41
#